data_8a7828ad6bf17c4bc92218b861da1d13
#
_entry.id   8a7828ad6bf17c4bc92218b861da1d13
#
_cell.length_a   1.000
_cell.length_b   1.000
_cell.length_c   1.000
_cell.angle_alpha   90.00
_cell.angle_beta   90.00
_cell.angle_gamma   90.00
#
_symmetry.space_group_name_H-M   'P 1'
#
loop_
_entity.id
_entity.type
_entity.pdbx_description
1 polymer ?
#
loop_
_entity_poly.entity_id
_entity_poly.type
_entity_poly.pdbx_seq_one_letter_code
_entity_poly.pdbx_strand_id
1 'polypeptide(L)'
;MLKHLINFYKVSSPGPCNGDVMSSSGKRRLKYLQWSTFLSATFGYGMYYVCRLSLNVVKKPTVDEGIFSETELGIIGSVLFFTYAVGKFTNGFLADRSNINRFMTTGLLVTALINLCLGFSHSFILFAVLWGVSGWFQSMGAASCVVGLSRWFTDKERGSYYGFWSASHNIGEALTFIIVASIVSVCGWRYGFFGAGMVGLLGALIVWRFFHDSPESKGFPPVNVPKEKKTMSASETADFNKAQRQVLTMPAIWILALSSAFMYISRYAVNSWGVFYLEAQKGYSTLDASFIISISSVCGIIGTMFSGVISDKLFGGRRNVPALIFGLTNVLALCLFLLVPGVHFWLDAVAMILFGLGIGVLICFLGGLMAVDIAPRNASGAALGVVGIASYIGAGLQDVMSGVLIEGHKTIRSGVEVYDFTYINWFWIGSAILSVFFALWVWNAKQK
;
A
#
# COMPACT_ATOMS: atom_id res chain seq x y z
N MET A 1 1.52 -0.07 34.18
CA MET A 1 1.02 -0.34 32.81
C MET A 1 1.96 0.23 31.73
N LEU A 2 2.20 1.54 31.66
CA LEU A 2 3.04 2.18 30.62
C LEU A 2 4.47 1.61 30.55
N LYS A 3 5.14 1.41 31.70
CA LYS A 3 6.49 0.79 31.77
C LYS A 3 6.53 -0.64 31.21
N HIS A 4 5.49 -1.44 31.43
CA HIS A 4 5.40 -2.79 30.87
C HIS A 4 5.23 -2.76 29.36
N LEU A 5 4.44 -1.82 28.83
CA LEU A 5 4.24 -1.61 27.40
C LEU A 5 5.54 -1.17 26.72
N ILE A 6 6.25 -0.21 27.30
CA ILE A 6 7.56 0.23 26.80
C ILE A 6 8.57 -0.93 26.80
N ASN A 7 8.62 -1.73 27.87
CA ASN A 7 9.51 -2.88 27.95
C ASN A 7 9.13 -3.99 26.95
N PHE A 8 7.84 -4.17 26.65
CA PHE A 8 7.38 -5.12 25.64
C PHE A 8 7.90 -4.76 24.24
N TYR A 9 7.88 -3.49 23.87
CA TYR A 9 8.37 -3.04 22.57
C TYR A 9 9.86 -2.72 22.51
N LYS A 10 10.60 -2.82 23.62
CA LYS A 10 12.04 -2.55 23.63
C LYS A 10 12.78 -3.48 22.68
N VAL A 11 13.72 -2.93 21.92
CA VAL A 11 14.63 -3.69 21.06
C VAL A 11 15.25 -4.83 21.85
N SER A 12 15.33 -6.02 21.26
CA SER A 12 15.88 -7.20 21.92
C SER A 12 17.33 -6.97 22.32
N SER A 13 17.67 -7.35 23.55
CA SER A 13 19.07 -7.36 23.99
C SER A 13 19.90 -8.34 23.17
N PRO A 14 21.19 -8.07 22.95
CA PRO A 14 22.08 -9.02 22.29
C PRO A 14 22.04 -10.38 23.00
N GLY A 15 21.86 -11.44 22.20
CA GLY A 15 21.97 -12.80 22.70
C GLY A 15 23.42 -13.16 23.06
N PRO A 16 23.65 -14.27 23.79
CA PRO A 16 25.00 -14.73 24.06
C PRO A 16 25.72 -15.01 22.74
N CYS A 17 26.95 -14.45 22.60
CA CYS A 17 27.77 -14.68 21.40
C CYS A 17 28.06 -16.19 21.30
N ASN A 18 27.59 -16.81 20.24
CA ASN A 18 28.00 -18.17 19.90
C ASN A 18 29.44 -18.11 19.36
N GLY A 19 30.40 -18.73 20.02
CA GLY A 19 31.82 -18.74 19.61
C GLY A 19 32.06 -19.27 18.18
N ASP A 20 31.08 -19.96 17.61
CA ASP A 20 31.13 -20.59 16.29
C ASP A 20 30.50 -19.77 15.15
N VAL A 21 30.30 -18.46 15.30
CA VAL A 21 29.65 -17.59 14.32
C VAL A 21 30.32 -17.64 12.95
N MET A 22 31.63 -17.83 12.90
CA MET A 22 32.43 -17.91 11.66
C MET A 22 32.52 -19.32 11.08
N SER A 23 32.01 -20.33 11.78
CA SER A 23 31.96 -21.71 11.29
C SER A 23 30.97 -21.85 10.11
N SER A 24 31.10 -22.91 9.33
CA SER A 24 30.18 -23.22 8.24
C SER A 24 28.74 -23.40 8.73
N SER A 25 28.56 -23.97 9.91
CA SER A 25 27.26 -24.14 10.58
C SER A 25 26.66 -22.80 11.01
N GLY A 26 27.46 -21.89 11.58
CA GLY A 26 27.05 -20.54 11.96
C GLY A 26 26.57 -19.72 10.76
N LYS A 27 27.31 -19.74 9.65
CA LYS A 27 26.92 -19.06 8.41
C LYS A 27 25.63 -19.61 7.83
N ARG A 28 25.42 -20.94 7.84
CA ARG A 28 24.18 -21.59 7.39
C ARG A 28 22.99 -21.16 8.26
N ARG A 29 23.16 -21.10 9.58
CA ARG A 29 22.14 -20.63 10.52
C ARG A 29 21.79 -19.16 10.31
N LEU A 30 22.77 -18.29 10.11
CA LEU A 30 22.54 -16.88 9.81
C LEU A 30 21.70 -16.73 8.52
N LYS A 31 22.07 -17.43 7.45
CA LYS A 31 21.34 -17.40 6.19
C LYS A 31 19.90 -17.91 6.34
N TYR A 32 19.68 -18.96 7.12
CA TYR A 32 18.33 -19.43 7.45
C TYR A 32 17.50 -18.35 8.16
N LEU A 33 18.06 -17.66 9.15
CA LEU A 33 17.38 -16.59 9.87
C LEU A 33 17.08 -15.38 8.98
N GLN A 34 17.98 -15.03 8.06
CA GLN A 34 17.76 -14.00 7.04
C GLN A 34 16.56 -14.34 6.15
N TRP A 35 16.52 -15.56 5.61
CA TRP A 35 15.41 -16.02 4.77
C TRP A 35 14.10 -16.13 5.57
N SER A 36 14.14 -16.65 6.79
CA SER A 36 12.99 -16.72 7.69
C SER A 36 12.40 -15.34 7.93
N THR A 37 13.25 -14.35 8.24
CA THR A 37 12.84 -12.96 8.44
C THR A 37 12.28 -12.33 7.18
N PHE A 38 12.94 -12.52 6.04
CA PHE A 38 12.49 -11.97 4.76
C PHE A 38 11.14 -12.55 4.31
N LEU A 39 10.99 -13.88 4.34
CA LEU A 39 9.77 -14.54 3.90
C LEU A 39 8.60 -14.23 4.84
N SER A 40 8.83 -14.20 6.16
CA SER A 40 7.77 -13.85 7.12
C SER A 40 7.37 -12.37 7.03
N ALA A 41 8.31 -11.46 6.76
CA ALA A 41 8.00 -10.06 6.49
C ALA A 41 7.14 -9.90 5.22
N THR A 42 7.52 -10.59 4.13
CA THR A 42 6.82 -10.55 2.85
C THR A 42 5.41 -11.13 2.99
N PHE A 43 5.29 -12.30 3.59
CA PHE A 43 4.01 -12.95 3.84
C PHE A 43 3.12 -12.11 4.78
N GLY A 44 3.65 -11.70 5.92
CA GLY A 44 2.90 -10.91 6.90
C GLY A 44 2.41 -9.57 6.33
N TYR A 45 3.21 -8.92 5.50
CA TYR A 45 2.78 -7.69 4.84
C TYR A 45 1.68 -7.93 3.81
N GLY A 46 1.72 -9.04 3.09
CA GLY A 46 0.58 -9.49 2.26
C GLY A 46 -0.70 -9.68 3.06
N MET A 47 -0.61 -10.27 4.27
CA MET A 47 -1.78 -10.49 5.15
C MET A 47 -2.38 -9.18 5.68
N TYR A 48 -1.58 -8.14 5.88
CA TYR A 48 -2.11 -6.79 6.14
C TYR A 48 -3.00 -6.30 4.99
N TYR A 49 -2.64 -6.59 3.74
CA TYR A 49 -3.45 -6.20 2.59
C TYR A 49 -4.73 -7.02 2.50
N VAL A 50 -4.72 -8.30 2.85
CA VAL A 50 -5.95 -9.11 2.94
C VAL A 50 -6.93 -8.47 3.92
N CYS A 51 -6.48 -8.07 5.09
CA CYS A 51 -7.32 -7.40 6.08
C CYS A 51 -7.77 -5.98 5.63
N ARG A 52 -6.96 -5.27 4.84
CA ARG A 52 -7.23 -3.91 4.37
C ARG A 52 -8.31 -3.86 3.31
N LEU A 53 -8.29 -4.81 2.39
CA LEU A 53 -9.10 -4.77 1.19
C LEU A 53 -10.38 -5.60 1.30
N SER A 54 -10.61 -6.24 2.45
CA SER A 54 -11.85 -7.00 2.72
C SER A 54 -13.10 -6.14 2.52
N LEU A 55 -13.07 -4.86 2.92
CA LEU A 55 -14.17 -3.92 2.72
C LEU A 55 -14.50 -3.73 1.23
N ASN A 56 -13.51 -3.73 0.35
CA ASN A 56 -13.72 -3.44 -1.08
C ASN A 56 -14.52 -4.53 -1.80
N VAL A 57 -14.43 -5.77 -1.32
CA VAL A 57 -15.17 -6.91 -1.86
C VAL A 57 -16.62 -6.92 -1.37
N VAL A 58 -16.87 -6.41 -0.16
CA VAL A 58 -18.19 -6.49 0.47
C VAL A 58 -19.06 -5.24 0.27
N LYS A 59 -18.55 -4.20 -0.41
CA LYS A 59 -19.26 -2.92 -0.60
C LYS A 59 -20.65 -3.14 -1.23
N LYS A 60 -20.72 -3.78 -2.40
CA LYS A 60 -21.98 -3.99 -3.10
C LYS A 60 -22.96 -4.87 -2.30
N PRO A 61 -22.56 -6.05 -1.78
CA PRO A 61 -23.44 -6.84 -0.94
C PRO A 61 -24.00 -6.09 0.28
N THR A 62 -23.22 -5.20 0.92
CA THR A 62 -23.70 -4.43 2.08
C THR A 62 -24.69 -3.32 1.69
N VAL A 63 -24.56 -2.76 0.49
CA VAL A 63 -25.55 -1.80 -0.06
C VAL A 63 -26.83 -2.54 -0.42
N ASP A 64 -26.74 -3.70 -1.09
CA ASP A 64 -27.90 -4.49 -1.50
C ASP A 64 -28.74 -4.97 -0.30
N GLU A 65 -28.10 -5.25 0.84
CA GLU A 65 -28.77 -5.57 2.10
C GLU A 65 -29.27 -4.33 2.87
N GLY A 66 -29.03 -3.10 2.35
CA GLY A 66 -29.42 -1.84 3.00
C GLY A 66 -28.68 -1.55 4.32
N ILE A 67 -27.48 -2.12 4.51
CA ILE A 67 -26.69 -1.95 5.75
C ILE A 67 -25.98 -0.60 5.74
N PHE A 68 -25.38 -0.24 4.60
CA PHE A 68 -24.66 1.01 4.41
C PHE A 68 -25.02 1.65 3.07
N SER A 69 -25.04 2.99 3.03
CA SER A 69 -25.07 3.72 1.77
C SER A 69 -23.66 3.77 1.13
N GLU A 70 -23.60 4.11 -0.15
CA GLU A 70 -22.33 4.25 -0.88
C GLU A 70 -21.47 5.38 -0.29
N THR A 71 -22.10 6.48 0.15
CA THR A 71 -21.42 7.58 0.86
C THR A 71 -20.82 7.12 2.18
N GLU A 72 -21.57 6.37 2.98
CA GLU A 72 -21.07 5.79 4.23
C GLU A 72 -19.87 4.89 4.00
N LEU A 73 -19.91 4.04 2.97
CA LEU A 73 -18.79 3.17 2.59
C LEU A 73 -17.57 3.97 2.10
N GLY A 74 -17.81 5.06 1.40
CA GLY A 74 -16.75 6.01 0.99
C GLY A 74 -16.08 6.65 2.20
N ILE A 75 -16.86 7.10 3.19
CA ILE A 75 -16.35 7.68 4.44
C ILE A 75 -15.56 6.63 5.24
N ILE A 76 -16.10 5.43 5.42
CA ILE A 76 -15.41 4.34 6.12
C ILE A 76 -14.05 4.06 5.46
N GLY A 77 -14.01 3.91 4.14
CA GLY A 77 -12.77 3.66 3.40
C GLY A 77 -11.76 4.80 3.57
N SER A 78 -12.22 6.05 3.48
CA SER A 78 -11.36 7.25 3.58
C SER A 78 -10.70 7.41 4.94
N VAL A 79 -11.40 7.11 6.03
CA VAL A 79 -10.86 7.20 7.40
C VAL A 79 -9.63 6.31 7.56
N LEU A 80 -9.62 5.13 6.95
CA LEU A 80 -8.44 4.26 6.95
C LEU A 80 -7.24 4.94 6.28
N PHE A 81 -7.42 5.58 5.12
CA PHE A 81 -6.31 6.23 4.41
C PHE A 81 -5.73 7.41 5.19
N PHE A 82 -6.57 8.23 5.79
CA PHE A 82 -6.12 9.37 6.60
C PHE A 82 -5.38 8.91 7.86
N THR A 83 -5.92 7.93 8.59
CA THR A 83 -5.26 7.41 9.79
C THR A 83 -3.99 6.63 9.46
N TYR A 84 -3.97 5.94 8.30
CA TYR A 84 -2.76 5.29 7.80
C TYR A 84 -1.66 6.31 7.45
N ALA A 85 -2.00 7.45 6.85
CA ALA A 85 -1.04 8.52 6.56
C ALA A 85 -0.38 9.06 7.84
N VAL A 86 -1.18 9.35 8.88
CA VAL A 86 -0.70 9.74 10.21
C VAL A 86 0.11 8.62 10.84
N GLY A 87 -0.39 7.40 10.77
CA GLY A 87 0.28 6.20 11.28
C GLY A 87 1.63 5.97 10.61
N LYS A 88 1.73 6.15 9.29
CA LYS A 88 3.00 6.00 8.55
C LYS A 88 4.09 6.94 9.06
N PHE A 89 3.71 8.16 9.42
CA PHE A 89 4.61 9.12 10.03
C PHE A 89 5.02 8.69 11.45
N THR A 90 4.06 8.45 12.34
CA THR A 90 4.32 8.13 13.75
C THR A 90 5.00 6.76 13.92
N ASN A 91 4.52 5.74 13.22
CA ASN A 91 5.06 4.38 13.30
C ASN A 91 6.42 4.22 12.63
N GLY A 92 6.80 5.10 11.69
CA GLY A 92 8.16 5.16 11.18
C GLY A 92 9.18 5.42 12.30
N PHE A 93 8.93 6.43 13.14
CA PHE A 93 9.81 6.73 14.29
C PHE A 93 9.73 5.67 15.40
N LEU A 94 8.56 5.09 15.63
CA LEU A 94 8.39 4.07 16.66
C LEU A 94 9.09 2.76 16.28
N ALA A 95 9.06 2.35 15.01
CA ALA A 95 9.66 1.12 14.53
C ALA A 95 11.19 1.11 14.72
N ASP A 96 11.87 2.23 14.49
CA ASP A 96 13.33 2.35 14.67
C ASP A 96 13.79 2.01 16.10
N ARG A 97 12.93 2.30 17.08
CA ARG A 97 13.19 2.13 18.52
C ARG A 97 12.53 0.89 19.11
N SER A 98 11.84 0.12 18.28
CA SER A 98 11.02 -1.01 18.71
C SER A 98 11.60 -2.35 18.30
N ASN A 99 11.20 -3.39 19.04
CA ASN A 99 11.30 -4.77 18.60
C ASN A 99 10.34 -4.96 17.42
N ILE A 100 10.89 -5.08 16.22
CA ILE A 100 10.10 -5.10 14.98
C ILE A 100 9.20 -6.33 14.86
N ASN A 101 9.59 -7.47 15.44
CA ASN A 101 8.75 -8.65 15.48
C ASN A 101 7.45 -8.35 16.25
N ARG A 102 7.57 -7.88 17.48
CA ARG A 102 6.42 -7.57 18.34
C ARG A 102 5.59 -6.44 17.77
N PHE A 103 6.26 -5.44 17.17
CA PHE A 103 5.61 -4.28 16.58
C PHE A 103 4.74 -4.67 15.37
N MET A 104 5.29 -5.43 14.44
CA MET A 104 4.56 -5.94 13.28
C MET A 104 3.43 -6.90 13.66
N THR A 105 3.74 -7.82 14.59
CA THR A 105 2.73 -8.80 15.07
C THR A 105 1.54 -8.10 15.72
N THR A 106 1.78 -7.09 16.57
CA THR A 106 0.70 -6.34 17.22
C THR A 106 -0.17 -5.62 16.20
N GLY A 107 0.45 -4.95 15.23
CA GLY A 107 -0.30 -4.25 14.17
C GLY A 107 -1.21 -5.21 13.40
N LEU A 108 -0.69 -6.38 12.99
CA LEU A 108 -1.46 -7.36 12.25
C LEU A 108 -2.53 -8.03 13.12
N LEU A 109 -2.22 -8.35 14.38
CA LEU A 109 -3.17 -8.92 15.32
C LEU A 109 -4.36 -7.99 15.56
N VAL A 110 -4.11 -6.72 15.85
CA VAL A 110 -5.18 -5.74 16.06
C VAL A 110 -6.02 -5.56 14.80
N THR A 111 -5.38 -5.46 13.64
CA THR A 111 -6.09 -5.36 12.35
C THR A 111 -6.97 -6.59 12.09
N ALA A 112 -6.48 -7.79 12.39
CA ALA A 112 -7.24 -9.03 12.25
C ALA A 112 -8.43 -9.08 13.20
N LEU A 113 -8.24 -8.72 14.48
CA LEU A 113 -9.32 -8.66 15.48
C LEU A 113 -10.40 -7.63 15.08
N ILE A 114 -10.00 -6.49 14.54
CA ILE A 114 -10.93 -5.49 14.02
C ILE A 114 -11.77 -6.08 12.89
N ASN A 115 -11.17 -6.79 11.92
CA ASN A 115 -11.95 -7.47 10.88
C ASN A 115 -12.97 -8.44 11.48
N LEU A 116 -12.59 -9.26 12.47
CA LEU A 116 -13.53 -10.15 13.14
C LEU A 116 -14.68 -9.38 13.81
N CYS A 117 -14.39 -8.28 14.52
CA CYS A 117 -15.41 -7.44 15.14
C CYS A 117 -16.38 -6.83 14.12
N LEU A 118 -15.89 -6.41 12.97
CA LEU A 118 -16.71 -5.80 11.93
C LEU A 118 -17.72 -6.78 11.33
N GLY A 119 -17.40 -8.07 11.24
CA GLY A 119 -18.35 -9.09 10.80
C GLY A 119 -19.61 -9.21 11.68
N PHE A 120 -19.58 -8.72 12.92
CA PHE A 120 -20.72 -8.69 13.82
C PHE A 120 -21.50 -7.36 13.85
N SER A 121 -20.96 -6.30 13.24
CA SER A 121 -21.52 -4.94 13.35
C SER A 121 -22.37 -4.56 12.14
N HIS A 122 -23.33 -3.65 12.38
CA HIS A 122 -24.12 -2.94 11.38
C HIS A 122 -24.05 -1.42 11.57
N SER A 123 -23.28 -0.96 12.55
CA SER A 123 -23.21 0.45 12.89
C SER A 123 -22.15 1.17 12.05
N PHE A 124 -22.57 2.15 11.27
CA PHE A 124 -21.68 3.02 10.50
C PHE A 124 -20.56 3.63 11.37
N ILE A 125 -20.95 4.22 12.53
CA ILE A 125 -19.97 4.87 13.42
C ILE A 125 -18.93 3.87 13.92
N LEU A 126 -19.36 2.67 14.33
CA LEU A 126 -18.46 1.63 14.82
C LEU A 126 -17.52 1.15 13.70
N PHE A 127 -18.04 0.97 12.48
CA PHE A 127 -17.24 0.64 11.31
C PHE A 127 -16.19 1.71 11.03
N ALA A 128 -16.58 2.98 10.95
CA ALA A 128 -15.67 4.09 10.68
C ALA A 128 -14.56 4.20 11.73
N VAL A 129 -14.92 4.10 13.02
CA VAL A 129 -13.96 4.17 14.14
C VAL A 129 -12.98 2.98 14.10
N LEU A 130 -13.50 1.76 14.01
CA LEU A 130 -12.66 0.56 13.99
C LEU A 130 -11.79 0.50 12.73
N TRP A 131 -12.33 0.90 11.57
CA TRP A 131 -11.56 0.97 10.33
C TRP A 131 -10.46 2.01 10.38
N GLY A 132 -10.74 3.17 10.99
CA GLY A 132 -9.75 4.19 11.26
C GLY A 132 -8.65 3.72 12.22
N VAL A 133 -9.00 3.06 13.31
CA VAL A 133 -8.02 2.43 14.22
C VAL A 133 -7.18 1.40 13.46
N SER A 134 -7.82 0.56 12.63
CA SER A 134 -7.13 -0.39 11.78
C SER A 134 -6.10 0.29 10.88
N GLY A 135 -6.43 1.45 10.28
CA GLY A 135 -5.51 2.20 9.40
C GLY A 135 -4.20 2.57 10.10
N TRP A 136 -4.27 3.05 11.35
CA TRP A 136 -3.07 3.37 12.11
C TRP A 136 -2.23 2.12 12.42
N PHE A 137 -2.85 1.04 12.88
CA PHE A 137 -2.15 -0.22 13.18
C PHE A 137 -1.58 -0.89 11.92
N GLN A 138 -2.22 -0.75 10.78
CA GLN A 138 -1.72 -1.30 9.50
C GLN A 138 -0.42 -0.63 9.04
N SER A 139 -0.19 0.63 9.40
CA SER A 139 1.06 1.31 9.04
C SER A 139 2.28 0.75 9.77
N MET A 140 2.10 0.00 10.87
CA MET A 140 3.18 -0.72 11.57
C MET A 140 3.84 -1.78 10.67
N GLY A 141 3.09 -2.37 9.73
CA GLY A 141 3.59 -3.43 8.86
C GLY A 141 4.75 -2.98 7.98
N ALA A 142 4.55 -1.91 7.19
CA ALA A 142 5.59 -1.39 6.30
C ALA A 142 6.82 -0.90 7.06
N ALA A 143 6.62 -0.16 8.17
CA ALA A 143 7.71 0.35 8.99
C ALA A 143 8.59 -0.79 9.55
N SER A 144 7.97 -1.84 10.10
CA SER A 144 8.69 -3.01 10.61
C SER A 144 9.49 -3.75 9.54
N CYS A 145 8.90 -3.92 8.35
CA CYS A 145 9.59 -4.61 7.25
C CYS A 145 10.81 -3.83 6.78
N VAL A 146 10.70 -2.52 6.58
CA VAL A 146 11.81 -1.67 6.14
C VAL A 146 12.95 -1.68 7.17
N VAL A 147 12.63 -1.53 8.44
CA VAL A 147 13.61 -1.60 9.54
C VAL A 147 14.22 -3.00 9.62
N GLY A 148 13.42 -4.06 9.48
CA GLY A 148 13.88 -5.43 9.45
C GLY A 148 14.89 -5.69 8.34
N LEU A 149 14.56 -5.30 7.11
CA LEU A 149 15.48 -5.42 5.98
C LEU A 149 16.80 -4.68 6.22
N SER A 150 16.76 -3.50 6.85
CA SER A 150 17.98 -2.73 7.16
C SER A 150 18.85 -3.37 8.25
N ARG A 151 18.26 -4.13 9.19
CA ARG A 151 18.98 -4.84 10.25
C ARG A 151 19.58 -6.17 9.79
N TRP A 152 18.89 -6.89 8.88
CA TRP A 152 19.25 -8.26 8.47
C TRP A 152 20.07 -8.35 7.19
N PHE A 153 20.07 -7.33 6.32
CA PHE A 153 20.76 -7.35 5.03
C PHE A 153 21.76 -6.22 4.90
N THR A 154 22.87 -6.48 4.19
CA THR A 154 23.89 -5.48 3.91
C THR A 154 23.33 -4.35 3.02
N ASP A 155 23.95 -3.17 3.06
CA ASP A 155 23.56 -2.03 2.22
C ASP A 155 23.59 -2.38 0.71
N LYS A 156 24.44 -3.32 0.29
CA LYS A 156 24.53 -3.81 -1.09
C LYS A 156 23.36 -4.71 -1.49
N GLU A 157 22.90 -5.55 -0.58
CA GLU A 157 21.83 -6.54 -0.83
C GLU A 157 20.43 -5.99 -0.57
N ARG A 158 20.33 -5.04 0.37
CA ARG A 158 19.06 -4.49 0.86
C ARG A 158 18.14 -3.99 -0.27
N GLY A 159 18.70 -3.35 -1.31
CA GLY A 159 17.93 -2.87 -2.44
C GLY A 159 17.17 -3.98 -3.17
N SER A 160 17.81 -5.11 -3.43
CA SER A 160 17.19 -6.27 -4.07
C SER A 160 16.10 -6.90 -3.22
N TYR A 161 16.38 -7.13 -1.92
CA TYR A 161 15.38 -7.66 -0.99
C TYR A 161 14.19 -6.71 -0.80
N TYR A 162 14.43 -5.40 -0.77
CA TYR A 162 13.37 -4.41 -0.73
C TYR A 162 12.48 -4.45 -1.97
N GLY A 163 13.08 -4.60 -3.15
CA GLY A 163 12.34 -4.74 -4.41
C GLY A 163 11.42 -5.96 -4.42
N PHE A 164 11.92 -7.13 -4.00
CA PHE A 164 11.11 -8.34 -3.86
C PHE A 164 10.03 -8.21 -2.79
N TRP A 165 10.38 -7.65 -1.61
CA TRP A 165 9.40 -7.41 -0.56
C TRP A 165 8.29 -6.45 -1.01
N SER A 166 8.62 -5.45 -1.81
CA SER A 166 7.62 -4.48 -2.26
C SER A 166 6.50 -5.11 -3.10
N ALA A 167 6.76 -6.26 -3.74
CA ALA A 167 5.72 -7.01 -4.46
C ALA A 167 4.66 -7.62 -3.54
N SER A 168 4.94 -7.77 -2.24
CA SER A 168 4.03 -8.42 -1.29
C SER A 168 2.68 -7.72 -1.14
N HIS A 169 2.62 -6.39 -1.33
CA HIS A 169 1.34 -5.68 -1.29
C HIS A 169 0.43 -6.09 -2.45
N ASN A 170 0.95 -6.21 -3.67
CA ASN A 170 0.17 -6.67 -4.82
C ASN A 170 -0.25 -8.14 -4.68
N ILE A 171 0.61 -8.98 -4.09
CA ILE A 171 0.25 -10.37 -3.77
C ILE A 171 -0.91 -10.40 -2.77
N GLY A 172 -0.84 -9.60 -1.71
CA GLY A 172 -1.92 -9.47 -0.74
C GLY A 172 -3.22 -8.94 -1.35
N GLU A 173 -3.14 -7.94 -2.25
CA GLU A 173 -4.29 -7.44 -3.01
C GLU A 173 -4.95 -8.56 -3.85
N ALA A 174 -4.16 -9.28 -4.64
CA ALA A 174 -4.69 -10.38 -5.47
C ALA A 174 -5.32 -11.48 -4.61
N LEU A 175 -4.67 -11.89 -3.53
CA LEU A 175 -5.20 -12.89 -2.60
C LEU A 175 -6.52 -12.44 -1.96
N THR A 176 -6.66 -11.15 -1.65
CA THR A 176 -7.91 -10.62 -1.07
C THR A 176 -9.06 -10.80 -2.06
N PHE A 177 -8.89 -10.33 -3.28
CA PHE A 177 -9.93 -10.41 -4.32
C PHE A 177 -10.32 -11.85 -4.68
N ILE A 178 -9.42 -12.82 -4.47
CA ILE A 178 -9.73 -14.24 -4.68
C ILE A 178 -10.34 -14.87 -3.41
N ILE A 179 -9.65 -14.79 -2.26
CA ILE A 179 -10.05 -15.52 -1.04
C ILE A 179 -11.33 -14.91 -0.45
N VAL A 180 -11.34 -13.58 -0.26
CA VAL A 180 -12.49 -12.92 0.37
C VAL A 180 -13.71 -13.02 -0.53
N ALA A 181 -13.56 -12.82 -1.86
CA ALA A 181 -14.68 -12.95 -2.78
C ALA A 181 -15.26 -14.36 -2.84
N SER A 182 -14.41 -15.40 -2.81
CA SER A 182 -14.89 -16.78 -2.74
C SER A 182 -15.69 -17.06 -1.47
N ILE A 183 -15.30 -16.48 -0.33
CA ILE A 183 -16.05 -16.62 0.92
C ILE A 183 -17.36 -15.84 0.84
N VAL A 184 -17.32 -14.60 0.35
CA VAL A 184 -18.51 -13.72 0.24
C VAL A 184 -19.56 -14.32 -0.69
N SER A 185 -19.15 -14.89 -1.82
CA SER A 185 -20.07 -15.47 -2.82
C SER A 185 -20.85 -16.69 -2.28
N VAL A 186 -20.31 -17.41 -1.29
CA VAL A 186 -20.95 -18.60 -0.73
C VAL A 186 -21.62 -18.32 0.62
N CYS A 187 -20.99 -17.53 1.47
CA CYS A 187 -21.38 -17.36 2.87
C CYS A 187 -21.95 -15.96 3.19
N GLY A 188 -21.84 -15.00 2.27
CA GLY A 188 -22.27 -13.62 2.47
C GLY A 188 -21.17 -12.70 3.03
N TRP A 189 -21.45 -11.41 3.07
CA TRP A 189 -20.46 -10.34 3.31
C TRP A 189 -19.80 -10.40 4.70
N ARG A 190 -20.54 -10.84 5.75
CA ARG A 190 -19.99 -10.98 7.11
C ARG A 190 -18.83 -11.94 7.17
N TYR A 191 -18.95 -13.05 6.46
CA TYR A 191 -17.90 -14.07 6.39
C TYR A 191 -16.68 -13.59 5.60
N GLY A 192 -16.82 -12.58 4.73
CA GLY A 192 -15.70 -11.90 4.11
C GLY A 192 -14.78 -11.25 5.16
N PHE A 193 -15.35 -10.57 6.15
CA PHE A 193 -14.57 -10.01 7.28
C PHE A 193 -14.03 -11.11 8.21
N PHE A 194 -14.80 -12.12 8.53
CA PHE A 194 -14.32 -13.25 9.34
C PHE A 194 -13.17 -13.98 8.66
N GLY A 195 -13.29 -14.25 7.36
CA GLY A 195 -12.22 -14.88 6.58
C GLY A 195 -10.94 -14.04 6.55
N ALA A 196 -11.05 -12.74 6.27
CA ALA A 196 -9.92 -11.83 6.29
C ALA A 196 -9.28 -11.75 7.69
N GLY A 197 -10.10 -11.70 8.76
CA GLY A 197 -9.63 -11.70 10.14
C GLY A 197 -8.89 -12.99 10.51
N MET A 198 -9.41 -14.17 10.13
CA MET A 198 -8.76 -15.47 10.38
C MET A 198 -7.42 -15.58 9.64
N VAL A 199 -7.38 -15.15 8.38
CA VAL A 199 -6.12 -15.09 7.59
C VAL A 199 -5.13 -14.13 8.25
N GLY A 200 -5.59 -12.98 8.74
CA GLY A 200 -4.77 -12.03 9.49
C GLY A 200 -4.21 -12.59 10.78
N LEU A 201 -5.01 -13.36 11.57
CA LEU A 201 -4.55 -14.05 12.79
C LEU A 201 -3.47 -15.08 12.47
N LEU A 202 -3.67 -15.89 11.43
CA LEU A 202 -2.65 -16.83 10.97
C LEU A 202 -1.38 -16.12 10.57
N GLY A 203 -1.51 -15.00 9.84
CA GLY A 203 -0.39 -14.15 9.48
C GLY A 203 0.35 -13.59 10.70
N ALA A 204 -0.37 -13.12 11.71
CA ALA A 204 0.22 -12.64 12.96
C ALA A 204 1.01 -13.73 13.70
N LEU A 205 0.49 -14.95 13.74
CA LEU A 205 1.17 -16.11 14.34
C LEU A 205 2.47 -16.45 13.60
N ILE A 206 2.44 -16.45 12.26
CA ILE A 206 3.62 -16.71 11.42
C ILE A 206 4.67 -15.60 11.62
N VAL A 207 4.26 -14.33 11.60
CA VAL A 207 5.16 -13.21 11.88
C VAL A 207 5.77 -13.33 13.27
N TRP A 208 4.95 -13.56 14.29
CA TRP A 208 5.45 -13.73 15.66
C TRP A 208 6.48 -14.84 15.79
N ARG A 209 6.32 -15.96 15.08
CA ARG A 209 7.20 -17.14 15.18
C ARG A 209 8.48 -17.00 14.34
N PHE A 210 8.42 -16.39 13.17
CA PHE A 210 9.47 -16.46 12.15
C PHE A 210 10.11 -15.11 11.78
N PHE A 211 9.49 -13.99 12.12
CA PHE A 211 10.07 -12.67 11.92
C PHE A 211 10.99 -12.34 13.11
N HIS A 212 12.26 -12.10 12.87
CA HIS A 212 13.24 -11.89 13.92
C HIS A 212 13.66 -10.43 14.01
N ASP A 213 13.87 -9.91 15.25
CA ASP A 213 14.15 -8.49 15.49
C ASP A 213 15.48 -8.05 14.88
N SER A 214 16.57 -8.74 15.24
CA SER A 214 17.90 -8.43 14.71
C SER A 214 18.84 -9.65 14.82
N PRO A 215 19.95 -9.67 14.04
CA PRO A 215 20.97 -10.70 14.15
C PRO A 215 21.55 -10.80 15.56
N GLU A 216 21.78 -9.65 16.23
CA GLU A 216 22.35 -9.56 17.57
C GLU A 216 21.46 -10.25 18.61
N SER A 217 20.13 -10.16 18.44
CA SER A 217 19.17 -10.86 19.32
C SER A 217 19.28 -12.38 19.24
N LYS A 218 19.94 -12.91 18.20
CA LYS A 218 20.18 -14.34 17.95
C LYS A 218 21.64 -14.74 18.17
N GLY A 219 22.49 -13.84 18.72
CA GLY A 219 23.88 -14.08 19.02
C GLY A 219 24.82 -13.95 17.81
N PHE A 220 24.39 -13.28 16.75
CA PHE A 220 25.24 -12.95 15.60
C PHE A 220 25.72 -11.51 15.65
N PRO A 221 26.86 -11.16 15.03
CA PRO A 221 27.29 -9.78 14.91
C PRO A 221 26.33 -8.98 14.04
N PRO A 222 26.28 -7.64 14.21
CA PRO A 222 25.51 -6.77 13.31
C PRO A 222 25.99 -6.93 11.88
N VAL A 223 25.06 -7.05 10.95
CA VAL A 223 25.36 -7.21 9.50
C VAL A 223 25.94 -5.92 8.93
N ASN A 224 25.41 -4.79 9.38
CA ASN A 224 25.96 -3.48 9.09
C ASN A 224 26.66 -2.98 10.35
N VAL A 225 27.98 -2.82 10.30
CA VAL A 225 28.70 -2.16 11.40
C VAL A 225 28.06 -0.78 11.55
N PRO A 226 27.60 -0.41 12.75
CA PRO A 226 27.07 0.93 12.94
C PRO A 226 28.16 1.91 12.48
N LYS A 227 27.93 2.62 11.39
CA LYS A 227 28.77 3.79 11.14
C LYS A 227 28.64 4.60 12.41
N GLU A 228 29.77 4.81 13.11
CA GLU A 228 29.79 5.72 14.24
C GLU A 228 28.85 6.87 13.87
N LYS A 229 27.85 7.11 14.73
CA LYS A 229 27.01 8.29 14.56
C LYS A 229 27.98 9.46 14.64
N LYS A 230 28.58 9.84 13.51
CA LYS A 230 29.21 11.13 13.41
C LYS A 230 28.15 12.09 13.91
N THR A 231 28.36 12.59 15.11
CA THR A 231 27.59 13.74 15.60
C THR A 231 27.77 14.79 14.50
N MET A 232 26.71 14.99 13.74
CA MET A 232 26.75 16.02 12.69
C MET A 232 27.20 17.30 13.37
N SER A 233 28.18 17.96 12.81
CA SER A 233 28.60 19.28 13.29
C SER A 233 27.40 20.23 13.27
N ALA A 234 27.42 21.27 14.05
CA ALA A 234 26.34 22.26 14.05
C ALA A 234 26.09 22.83 12.64
N SER A 235 27.15 22.96 11.82
CA SER A 235 27.06 23.38 10.41
C SER A 235 26.39 22.32 9.54
N GLU A 236 26.75 21.05 9.67
CA GLU A 236 26.11 19.95 8.90
C GLU A 236 24.62 19.81 9.25
N THR A 237 24.26 19.99 10.53
CA THR A 237 22.85 19.98 10.97
C THR A 237 22.08 21.19 10.39
N ALA A 238 22.70 22.37 10.34
CA ALA A 238 22.11 23.56 9.72
C ALA A 238 21.90 23.37 8.22
N ASP A 239 22.87 22.80 7.52
CA ASP A 239 22.76 22.49 6.08
C ASP A 239 21.70 21.43 5.79
N PHE A 240 21.59 20.40 6.64
CA PHE A 240 20.53 19.41 6.55
C PHE A 240 19.14 20.03 6.73
N ASN A 241 18.95 20.84 7.76
CA ASN A 241 17.68 21.53 8.02
C ASN A 241 17.32 22.51 6.90
N LYS A 242 18.33 23.20 6.34
CA LYS A 242 18.15 24.09 5.19
C LYS A 242 17.70 23.33 3.95
N ALA A 243 18.29 22.17 3.65
CA ALA A 243 17.91 21.32 2.54
C ALA A 243 16.47 20.79 2.69
N GLN A 244 16.06 20.37 3.91
CA GLN A 244 14.69 19.95 4.17
C GLN A 244 13.68 21.09 3.97
N ARG A 245 13.98 22.29 4.45
CA ARG A 245 13.14 23.48 4.21
C ARG A 245 13.06 23.83 2.74
N GLN A 246 14.18 23.69 2.00
CA GLN A 246 14.22 23.92 0.56
C GLN A 246 13.24 23.01 -0.18
N VAL A 247 13.14 21.71 0.18
CA VAL A 247 12.19 20.77 -0.43
C VAL A 247 10.75 21.26 -0.27
N LEU A 248 10.39 21.78 0.91
CA LEU A 248 9.03 22.29 1.18
C LEU A 248 8.69 23.56 0.36
N THR A 249 9.70 24.27 -0.14
CA THR A 249 9.54 25.48 -0.96
C THR A 249 9.74 25.22 -2.46
N MET A 250 10.10 23.99 -2.86
CA MET A 250 10.32 23.64 -4.27
C MET A 250 9.01 23.38 -5.01
N PRO A 251 8.59 24.20 -5.98
CA PRO A 251 7.34 23.99 -6.72
C PRO A 251 7.31 22.64 -7.44
N ALA A 252 8.45 22.18 -7.96
CA ALA A 252 8.53 20.89 -8.65
C ALA A 252 8.14 19.70 -7.77
N ILE A 253 8.45 19.73 -6.46
CA ILE A 253 8.05 18.68 -5.52
C ILE A 253 6.54 18.70 -5.29
N TRP A 254 5.92 19.87 -5.17
CA TRP A 254 4.48 19.99 -4.99
C TRP A 254 3.70 19.60 -6.24
N ILE A 255 4.19 19.94 -7.43
CA ILE A 255 3.60 19.53 -8.70
C ILE A 255 3.70 18.00 -8.86
N LEU A 256 4.85 17.41 -8.51
CA LEU A 256 5.01 15.96 -8.50
C LEU A 256 4.11 15.30 -7.45
N ALA A 257 3.94 15.91 -6.28
CA ALA A 257 3.02 15.46 -5.23
C ALA A 257 1.56 15.46 -5.71
N LEU A 258 1.14 16.48 -6.46
CA LEU A 258 -0.16 16.52 -7.12
C LEU A 258 -0.30 15.43 -8.17
N SER A 259 0.71 15.24 -9.03
CA SER A 259 0.74 14.16 -10.02
C SER A 259 0.55 12.80 -9.34
N SER A 260 1.27 12.55 -8.25
CA SER A 260 1.16 11.31 -7.48
C SER A 260 -0.19 11.17 -6.78
N ALA A 261 -0.75 12.26 -6.24
CA ALA A 261 -2.08 12.25 -5.63
C ALA A 261 -3.16 11.85 -6.64
N PHE A 262 -3.15 12.44 -7.83
CA PHE A 262 -4.09 12.10 -8.92
C PHE A 262 -3.89 10.68 -9.44
N MET A 263 -2.67 10.17 -9.51
CA MET A 263 -2.39 8.77 -9.81
C MET A 263 -2.98 7.84 -8.73
N TYR A 264 -2.88 8.22 -7.45
CA TYR A 264 -3.47 7.45 -6.35
C TYR A 264 -5.00 7.49 -6.38
N ILE A 265 -5.61 8.61 -6.78
CA ILE A 265 -7.07 8.68 -7.04
C ILE A 265 -7.45 7.63 -8.09
N SER A 266 -6.78 7.62 -9.24
CA SER A 266 -7.01 6.65 -10.33
C SER A 266 -6.78 5.20 -9.86
N ARG A 267 -5.71 4.94 -9.10
CA ARG A 267 -5.40 3.61 -8.55
C ARG A 267 -6.50 3.10 -7.63
N TYR A 268 -6.86 3.90 -6.64
CA TYR A 268 -7.85 3.48 -5.64
C TYR A 268 -9.29 3.54 -6.15
N ALA A 269 -9.57 4.27 -7.25
CA ALA A 269 -10.81 4.15 -7.98
C ALA A 269 -11.12 2.69 -8.34
N VAL A 270 -10.18 2.04 -9.00
CA VAL A 270 -10.31 0.63 -9.41
C VAL A 270 -10.17 -0.31 -8.20
N ASN A 271 -9.17 -0.09 -7.35
CA ASN A 271 -8.89 -0.99 -6.23
C ASN A 271 -9.99 -0.99 -5.16
N SER A 272 -10.61 0.16 -4.89
CA SER A 272 -11.63 0.32 -3.85
C SER A 272 -13.07 0.15 -4.36
N TRP A 273 -13.35 0.60 -5.57
CA TRP A 273 -14.70 0.61 -6.14
C TRP A 273 -14.85 -0.22 -7.41
N GLY A 274 -13.77 -0.81 -7.94
CA GLY A 274 -13.83 -1.56 -9.19
C GLY A 274 -14.71 -2.79 -9.11
N VAL A 275 -14.72 -3.53 -8.00
CA VAL A 275 -15.64 -4.67 -7.80
C VAL A 275 -17.08 -4.18 -7.80
N PHE A 276 -17.39 -3.16 -7.00
CA PHE A 276 -18.72 -2.53 -6.95
C PHE A 276 -19.18 -2.07 -8.34
N TYR A 277 -18.29 -1.41 -9.10
CA TYR A 277 -18.58 -0.96 -10.46
C TYR A 277 -18.95 -2.12 -11.42
N LEU A 278 -18.15 -3.19 -11.38
CA LEU A 278 -18.41 -4.37 -12.22
C LEU A 278 -19.73 -5.05 -11.86
N GLU A 279 -20.06 -5.15 -10.58
CA GLU A 279 -21.33 -5.72 -10.13
C GLU A 279 -22.51 -4.82 -10.48
N ALA A 280 -22.44 -3.53 -10.12
CA ALA A 280 -23.55 -2.60 -10.26
C ALA A 280 -23.81 -2.14 -11.70
N GLN A 281 -22.74 -1.88 -12.48
CA GLN A 281 -22.86 -1.32 -13.83
C GLN A 281 -22.84 -2.38 -14.91
N LYS A 282 -21.99 -3.40 -14.77
CA LYS A 282 -21.83 -4.42 -15.81
C LYS A 282 -22.55 -5.73 -15.50
N GLY A 283 -22.99 -5.96 -14.27
CA GLY A 283 -23.77 -7.15 -13.87
C GLY A 283 -22.93 -8.41 -13.68
N TYR A 284 -21.64 -8.28 -13.37
CA TYR A 284 -20.79 -9.41 -13.01
C TYR A 284 -21.18 -9.97 -11.64
N SER A 285 -20.90 -11.25 -11.41
CA SER A 285 -20.91 -11.81 -10.05
C SER A 285 -19.77 -11.23 -9.22
N THR A 286 -19.91 -11.23 -7.89
CA THR A 286 -18.84 -10.78 -6.95
C THR A 286 -17.53 -11.52 -7.22
N LEU A 287 -17.60 -12.80 -7.56
CA LEU A 287 -16.42 -13.62 -7.81
C LEU A 287 -15.74 -13.21 -9.13
N ASP A 288 -16.49 -13.07 -10.23
CA ASP A 288 -15.94 -12.68 -11.53
C ASP A 288 -15.40 -11.25 -11.49
N ALA A 289 -16.14 -10.32 -10.88
CA ALA A 289 -15.71 -8.94 -10.68
C ALA A 289 -14.37 -8.88 -9.90
N SER A 290 -14.29 -9.60 -8.79
CA SER A 290 -13.09 -9.67 -7.97
C SER A 290 -11.92 -10.33 -8.72
N PHE A 291 -12.19 -11.39 -9.50
CA PHE A 291 -11.17 -12.02 -10.32
C PHE A 291 -10.59 -11.05 -11.36
N ILE A 292 -11.44 -10.31 -12.07
CA ILE A 292 -11.01 -9.28 -13.04
C ILE A 292 -10.13 -8.24 -12.36
N ILE A 293 -10.53 -7.72 -11.19
CA ILE A 293 -9.72 -6.73 -10.45
C ILE A 293 -8.40 -7.33 -9.97
N SER A 294 -8.37 -8.61 -9.57
CA SER A 294 -7.15 -9.30 -9.13
C SER A 294 -6.07 -9.33 -10.21
N ILE A 295 -6.46 -9.39 -11.50
CA ILE A 295 -5.53 -9.35 -12.64
C ILE A 295 -4.67 -8.09 -12.58
N SER A 296 -5.25 -6.94 -12.24
CA SER A 296 -4.49 -5.68 -12.14
C SER A 296 -3.42 -5.75 -11.04
N SER A 297 -3.71 -6.40 -9.92
CA SER A 297 -2.76 -6.56 -8.83
C SER A 297 -1.59 -7.48 -9.23
N VAL A 298 -1.88 -8.60 -9.90
CA VAL A 298 -0.84 -9.51 -10.41
C VAL A 298 0.05 -8.81 -11.44
N CYS A 299 -0.55 -8.11 -12.41
CA CYS A 299 0.21 -7.34 -13.40
C CYS A 299 0.97 -6.16 -12.79
N GLY A 300 0.48 -5.60 -11.69
CA GLY A 300 1.16 -4.58 -10.91
C GLY A 300 2.49 -5.05 -10.33
N ILE A 301 2.62 -6.33 -9.97
CA ILE A 301 3.91 -6.94 -9.54
C ILE A 301 4.94 -6.77 -10.66
N ILE A 302 4.58 -7.15 -11.88
CA ILE A 302 5.45 -7.08 -13.06
C ILE A 302 5.85 -5.62 -13.31
N GLY A 303 4.87 -4.70 -13.35
CA GLY A 303 5.12 -3.27 -13.55
C GLY A 303 6.10 -2.70 -12.53
N THR A 304 5.89 -3.00 -11.24
CA THR A 304 6.73 -2.52 -10.14
C THR A 304 8.15 -3.07 -10.22
N MET A 305 8.31 -4.39 -10.43
CA MET A 305 9.62 -5.05 -10.46
C MET A 305 10.47 -4.61 -11.66
N PHE A 306 9.85 -4.44 -12.82
CA PHE A 306 10.57 -4.09 -14.04
C PHE A 306 10.70 -2.59 -14.28
N SER A 307 10.06 -1.73 -13.48
CA SER A 307 10.10 -0.26 -13.64
C SER A 307 11.52 0.30 -13.73
N GLY A 308 12.42 -0.12 -12.81
CA GLY A 308 13.82 0.32 -12.81
C GLY A 308 14.58 -0.16 -14.06
N VAL A 309 14.41 -1.42 -14.44
CA VAL A 309 15.06 -2.01 -15.63
C VAL A 309 14.58 -1.30 -16.90
N ILE A 310 13.28 -1.01 -17.00
CA ILE A 310 12.69 -0.28 -18.12
C ILE A 310 13.34 1.10 -18.24
N SER A 311 13.40 1.86 -17.12
CA SER A 311 14.00 3.18 -17.10
C SER A 311 15.49 3.16 -17.48
N ASP A 312 16.27 2.27 -16.86
CA ASP A 312 17.72 2.28 -16.97
C ASP A 312 18.20 1.72 -18.32
N LYS A 313 17.62 0.60 -18.79
CA LYS A 313 18.07 -0.07 -20.02
C LYS A 313 17.43 0.49 -21.29
N LEU A 314 16.13 0.84 -21.27
CA LEU A 314 15.42 1.27 -22.47
C LEU A 314 15.45 2.80 -22.65
N PHE A 315 15.52 3.56 -21.54
CA PHE A 315 15.43 5.03 -21.60
C PHE A 315 16.65 5.75 -21.00
N GLY A 316 17.77 5.04 -20.79
CA GLY A 316 19.03 5.63 -20.33
C GLY A 316 18.92 6.36 -18.98
N GLY A 317 18.10 5.84 -18.06
CA GLY A 317 17.86 6.41 -16.74
C GLY A 317 16.87 7.58 -16.72
N ARG A 318 16.27 7.93 -17.86
CA ARG A 318 15.22 8.96 -17.94
C ARG A 318 13.91 8.38 -17.44
N ARG A 319 13.35 8.93 -16.35
CA ARG A 319 12.13 8.40 -15.70
C ARG A 319 10.85 9.03 -16.24
N ASN A 320 10.93 10.23 -16.79
CA ASN A 320 9.81 10.98 -17.36
C ASN A 320 9.20 10.29 -18.58
N VAL A 321 10.04 9.74 -19.49
CA VAL A 321 9.52 9.05 -20.70
C VAL A 321 8.68 7.83 -20.36
N PRO A 322 9.16 6.83 -19.58
CA PRO A 322 8.31 5.73 -19.19
C PRO A 322 7.13 6.17 -18.31
N ALA A 323 7.26 7.19 -17.45
CA ALA A 323 6.12 7.73 -16.70
C ALA A 323 5.01 8.26 -17.63
N LEU A 324 5.36 8.92 -18.74
CA LEU A 324 4.39 9.37 -19.74
C LEU A 324 3.73 8.18 -20.46
N ILE A 325 4.53 7.22 -20.95
CA ILE A 325 4.01 6.05 -21.69
C ILE A 325 3.03 5.28 -20.81
N PHE A 326 3.43 4.92 -19.60
CA PHE A 326 2.58 4.14 -18.69
C PHE A 326 1.44 4.99 -18.10
N GLY A 327 1.59 6.31 -18.01
CA GLY A 327 0.50 7.22 -17.68
C GLY A 327 -0.59 7.23 -18.76
N LEU A 328 -0.22 7.32 -20.04
CA LEU A 328 -1.16 7.21 -21.16
C LEU A 328 -1.77 5.81 -21.25
N THR A 329 -0.98 4.76 -21.00
CA THR A 329 -1.51 3.38 -20.91
C THR A 329 -2.56 3.26 -19.81
N ASN A 330 -2.37 3.91 -18.64
CA ASN A 330 -3.34 3.93 -17.57
C ASN A 330 -4.64 4.65 -17.96
N VAL A 331 -4.55 5.78 -18.64
CA VAL A 331 -5.74 6.48 -19.19
C VAL A 331 -6.48 5.60 -20.19
N LEU A 332 -5.76 4.97 -21.14
CA LEU A 332 -6.36 4.05 -22.10
C LEU A 332 -7.06 2.87 -21.41
N ALA A 333 -6.41 2.28 -20.41
CA ALA A 333 -6.95 1.17 -19.63
C ALA A 333 -8.28 1.57 -18.94
N LEU A 334 -8.33 2.74 -18.31
CA LEU A 334 -9.56 3.25 -17.71
C LEU A 334 -10.64 3.55 -18.72
N CYS A 335 -10.30 4.10 -19.89
CA CYS A 335 -11.28 4.32 -20.96
C CYS A 335 -11.87 2.99 -21.44
N LEU A 336 -11.05 1.96 -21.66
CA LEU A 336 -11.53 0.62 -22.05
C LEU A 336 -12.41 0.00 -20.96
N PHE A 337 -12.02 0.14 -19.70
CA PHE A 337 -12.74 -0.44 -18.58
C PHE A 337 -14.09 0.24 -18.30
N LEU A 338 -14.13 1.58 -18.36
CA LEU A 338 -15.26 2.38 -17.89
C LEU A 338 -16.22 2.80 -19.01
N LEU A 339 -15.74 3.00 -20.25
CA LEU A 339 -16.56 3.54 -21.33
C LEU A 339 -17.15 2.47 -22.25
N VAL A 340 -16.67 1.22 -22.18
CA VAL A 340 -17.27 0.12 -22.95
C VAL A 340 -18.39 -0.52 -22.13
N PRO A 341 -19.65 -0.39 -22.57
CA PRO A 341 -20.79 -0.93 -21.83
C PRO A 341 -20.91 -2.45 -22.01
N GLY A 342 -21.59 -3.10 -21.07
CA GLY A 342 -21.91 -4.53 -21.14
C GLY A 342 -20.83 -5.45 -20.56
N VAL A 343 -21.11 -6.74 -20.56
CA VAL A 343 -20.25 -7.80 -20.02
C VAL A 343 -19.30 -8.27 -21.10
N HIS A 344 -18.05 -7.85 -21.03
CA HIS A 344 -16.98 -8.25 -21.95
C HIS A 344 -15.76 -8.72 -21.17
N PHE A 345 -15.82 -9.92 -20.60
CA PHE A 345 -14.81 -10.47 -19.70
C PHE A 345 -13.36 -10.27 -20.20
N TRP A 346 -13.08 -10.64 -21.45
CA TRP A 346 -11.73 -10.53 -22.00
C TRP A 346 -11.27 -9.08 -22.19
N LEU A 347 -12.17 -8.17 -22.54
CA LEU A 347 -11.84 -6.75 -22.68
C LEU A 347 -11.53 -6.13 -21.30
N ASP A 348 -12.36 -6.44 -20.30
CA ASP A 348 -12.15 -6.00 -18.92
C ASP A 348 -10.86 -6.57 -18.36
N ALA A 349 -10.54 -7.84 -18.65
CA ALA A 349 -9.26 -8.46 -18.28
C ALA A 349 -8.06 -7.75 -18.94
N VAL A 350 -8.13 -7.46 -20.24
CA VAL A 350 -7.07 -6.70 -20.95
C VAL A 350 -6.92 -5.29 -20.38
N ALA A 351 -8.04 -4.60 -20.10
CA ALA A 351 -7.99 -3.30 -19.44
C ALA A 351 -7.28 -3.39 -18.09
N MET A 352 -7.55 -4.42 -17.28
CA MET A 352 -6.90 -4.63 -15.98
C MET A 352 -5.43 -5.03 -16.09
N ILE A 353 -5.03 -5.75 -17.16
CA ILE A 353 -3.60 -6.00 -17.44
C ILE A 353 -2.87 -4.68 -17.70
N LEU A 354 -3.39 -3.85 -18.60
CA LEU A 354 -2.81 -2.55 -18.94
C LEU A 354 -2.78 -1.62 -17.74
N PHE A 355 -3.87 -1.58 -16.97
CA PHE A 355 -3.98 -0.79 -15.75
C PHE A 355 -2.95 -1.22 -14.71
N GLY A 356 -2.85 -2.51 -14.41
CA GLY A 356 -1.91 -3.04 -13.42
C GLY A 356 -0.45 -2.76 -13.78
N LEU A 357 -0.06 -3.03 -15.04
CA LEU A 357 1.29 -2.70 -15.54
C LEU A 357 1.56 -1.19 -15.42
N GLY A 358 0.62 -0.35 -15.86
CA GLY A 358 0.74 1.10 -15.81
C GLY A 358 0.91 1.62 -14.38
N ILE A 359 0.01 1.24 -13.48
CA ILE A 359 0.04 1.67 -12.08
C ILE A 359 1.30 1.15 -11.37
N GLY A 360 1.73 -0.09 -11.64
CA GLY A 360 2.95 -0.65 -11.04
C GLY A 360 4.19 0.20 -11.35
N VAL A 361 4.34 0.64 -12.59
CA VAL A 361 5.43 1.53 -13.02
C VAL A 361 5.27 2.93 -12.43
N LEU A 362 4.07 3.50 -12.48
CA LEU A 362 3.79 4.86 -12.02
C LEU A 362 4.02 5.04 -10.52
N ILE A 363 3.67 4.04 -9.69
CA ILE A 363 3.95 4.06 -8.25
C ILE A 363 5.44 4.21 -7.99
N CYS A 364 6.29 3.51 -8.72
CA CYS A 364 7.73 3.61 -8.56
C CYS A 364 8.26 4.99 -8.96
N PHE A 365 7.76 5.55 -10.06
CA PHE A 365 8.27 6.81 -10.57
C PHE A 365 7.65 8.02 -9.88
N LEU A 366 6.35 8.19 -9.97
CA LEU A 366 5.65 9.35 -9.41
C LEU A 366 5.58 9.29 -7.88
N GLY A 367 5.43 8.09 -7.32
CA GLY A 367 5.38 7.88 -5.86
C GLY A 367 6.74 7.92 -5.18
N GLY A 368 7.86 7.83 -5.91
CA GLY A 368 9.16 7.68 -5.30
C GLY A 368 10.34 8.25 -6.08
N LEU A 369 10.77 7.55 -7.13
CA LEU A 369 12.07 7.80 -7.76
C LEU A 369 12.23 9.21 -8.32
N MET A 370 11.21 9.79 -8.94
CA MET A 370 11.27 11.17 -9.45
C MET A 370 11.41 12.19 -8.32
N ALA A 371 10.81 11.95 -7.15
CA ALA A 371 10.99 12.81 -5.98
C ALA A 371 12.44 12.80 -5.49
N VAL A 372 13.08 11.63 -5.49
CA VAL A 372 14.51 11.48 -5.14
C VAL A 372 15.40 12.17 -6.15
N ASP A 373 15.08 12.09 -7.44
CA ASP A 373 15.88 12.70 -8.53
C ASP A 373 15.78 14.23 -8.56
N ILE A 374 14.66 14.80 -8.10
CA ILE A 374 14.42 16.26 -8.07
C ILE A 374 14.98 16.89 -6.78
N ALA A 375 14.89 16.18 -5.65
CA ALA A 375 15.28 16.69 -4.34
C ALA A 375 16.80 16.71 -4.13
N PRO A 376 17.31 17.61 -3.27
CA PRO A 376 18.68 17.52 -2.79
C PRO A 376 18.97 16.16 -2.14
N ARG A 377 20.16 15.59 -2.38
CA ARG A 377 20.55 14.24 -1.92
C ARG A 377 20.34 14.01 -0.42
N ASN A 378 20.58 15.02 0.39
CA ASN A 378 20.41 14.99 1.85
C ASN A 378 18.97 15.25 2.31
N ALA A 379 18.02 15.52 1.41
CA ALA A 379 16.61 15.80 1.72
C ALA A 379 15.62 14.93 0.94
N SER A 380 16.07 13.85 0.31
CA SER A 380 15.21 12.91 -0.45
C SER A 380 14.09 12.31 0.42
N GLY A 381 14.34 12.06 1.70
CA GLY A 381 13.32 11.59 2.64
C GLY A 381 12.18 12.58 2.85
N ALA A 382 12.49 13.88 2.91
CA ALA A 382 11.47 14.93 3.03
C ALA A 382 10.59 15.00 1.75
N ALA A 383 11.21 14.90 0.57
CA ALA A 383 10.48 14.86 -0.70
C ALA A 383 9.53 13.64 -0.79
N LEU A 384 10.03 12.45 -0.45
CA LEU A 384 9.21 11.24 -0.37
C LEU A 384 8.06 11.37 0.64
N GLY A 385 8.30 12.07 1.75
CA GLY A 385 7.28 12.38 2.75
C GLY A 385 6.15 13.24 2.19
N VAL A 386 6.49 14.35 1.51
CA VAL A 386 5.51 15.26 0.89
C VAL A 386 4.68 14.52 -0.17
N VAL A 387 5.33 13.81 -1.08
CA VAL A 387 4.65 13.04 -2.14
C VAL A 387 3.78 11.94 -1.53
N GLY A 388 4.29 11.23 -0.52
CA GLY A 388 3.55 10.14 0.13
C GLY A 388 2.29 10.62 0.86
N ILE A 389 2.36 11.74 1.60
CA ILE A 389 1.19 12.33 2.28
C ILE A 389 0.15 12.78 1.25
N ALA A 390 0.56 13.50 0.21
CA ALA A 390 -0.35 13.94 -0.84
C ALA A 390 -1.06 12.75 -1.53
N SER A 391 -0.33 11.65 -1.78
CA SER A 391 -0.88 10.42 -2.37
C SER A 391 -1.97 9.81 -1.51
N TYR A 392 -1.77 9.68 -0.20
CA TYR A 392 -2.77 9.11 0.72
C TYR A 392 -3.96 10.04 0.97
N ILE A 393 -3.74 11.37 0.95
CA ILE A 393 -4.85 12.35 0.95
C ILE A 393 -5.68 12.15 -0.31
N GLY A 394 -5.05 12.03 -1.49
CA GLY A 394 -5.74 11.73 -2.74
C GLY A 394 -6.57 10.44 -2.66
N ALA A 395 -5.99 9.36 -2.11
CA ALA A 395 -6.70 8.10 -1.93
C ALA A 395 -7.92 8.22 -1.00
N GLY A 396 -7.81 8.95 0.11
CA GLY A 396 -8.94 9.19 1.02
C GLY A 396 -10.03 10.05 0.38
N LEU A 397 -9.66 11.13 -0.29
CA LEU A 397 -10.62 11.98 -1.00
C LEU A 397 -11.34 11.22 -2.12
N GLN A 398 -10.64 10.36 -2.84
CA GLN A 398 -11.21 9.51 -3.88
C GLN A 398 -12.33 8.62 -3.32
N ASP A 399 -12.11 7.98 -2.17
CA ASP A 399 -13.09 7.04 -1.61
C ASP A 399 -14.40 7.76 -1.21
N VAL A 400 -14.30 8.93 -0.55
CA VAL A 400 -15.48 9.77 -0.23
C VAL A 400 -16.17 10.26 -1.50
N MET A 401 -15.41 10.86 -2.43
CA MET A 401 -15.99 11.42 -3.66
C MET A 401 -16.67 10.36 -4.51
N SER A 402 -16.09 9.15 -4.57
CA SER A 402 -16.70 8.04 -5.28
C SER A 402 -18.02 7.61 -4.64
N GLY A 403 -18.06 7.46 -3.31
CA GLY A 403 -19.31 7.14 -2.61
C GLY A 403 -20.41 8.18 -2.85
N VAL A 404 -20.08 9.47 -2.69
CA VAL A 404 -21.02 10.58 -2.89
C VAL A 404 -21.51 10.64 -4.34
N LEU A 405 -20.63 10.49 -5.33
CA LEU A 405 -21.01 10.55 -6.74
C LEU A 405 -21.87 9.34 -7.15
N ILE A 406 -21.57 8.14 -6.62
CA ILE A 406 -22.37 6.94 -6.92
C ILE A 406 -23.77 7.08 -6.32
N GLU A 407 -23.88 7.44 -5.04
CA GLU A 407 -25.16 7.59 -4.35
C GLU A 407 -25.98 8.74 -4.93
N GLY A 408 -25.36 9.89 -5.23
CA GLY A 408 -26.01 11.07 -5.76
C GLY A 408 -26.62 10.90 -7.16
N HIS A 409 -26.17 9.89 -7.93
CA HIS A 409 -26.66 9.60 -9.27
C HIS A 409 -27.34 8.21 -9.34
N LYS A 410 -27.83 7.73 -8.21
CA LYS A 410 -28.63 6.53 -8.10
C LYS A 410 -30.12 6.86 -8.23
N THR A 411 -30.85 6.07 -9.02
CA THR A 411 -32.31 6.19 -9.18
C THR A 411 -32.96 4.84 -8.91
N ILE A 412 -34.19 4.86 -8.39
CA ILE A 412 -34.98 3.63 -8.19
C ILE A 412 -35.95 3.52 -9.34
N ARG A 413 -35.83 2.50 -10.18
CA ARG A 413 -36.79 2.19 -11.27
C ARG A 413 -37.41 0.82 -11.02
N SER A 414 -38.73 0.78 -10.89
CA SER A 414 -39.49 -0.46 -10.64
C SER A 414 -39.00 -1.26 -9.42
N GLY A 415 -38.54 -0.56 -8.38
CA GLY A 415 -38.02 -1.21 -7.16
C GLY A 415 -36.57 -1.70 -7.25
N VAL A 416 -35.87 -1.44 -8.37
CA VAL A 416 -34.45 -1.80 -8.58
C VAL A 416 -33.62 -0.54 -8.59
N GLU A 417 -32.48 -0.58 -7.89
CA GLU A 417 -31.49 0.50 -7.94
C GLU A 417 -30.77 0.52 -9.28
N VAL A 418 -30.78 1.66 -9.96
CA VAL A 418 -30.09 1.89 -11.23
C VAL A 418 -29.11 3.03 -11.03
N TYR A 419 -27.85 2.77 -11.31
CA TYR A 419 -26.75 3.70 -11.14
C TYR A 419 -26.39 4.38 -12.46
N ASP A 420 -26.18 5.70 -12.41
CA ASP A 420 -25.55 6.44 -13.51
C ASP A 420 -24.08 6.71 -13.15
N PHE A 421 -23.19 5.93 -13.72
CA PHE A 421 -21.73 6.04 -13.48
C PHE A 421 -21.06 7.10 -14.35
N THR A 422 -21.77 7.89 -15.14
CA THR A 422 -21.17 8.86 -16.07
C THR A 422 -20.23 9.83 -15.36
N TYR A 423 -20.69 10.45 -14.27
CA TYR A 423 -19.89 11.45 -13.54
C TYR A 423 -18.67 10.85 -12.86
N ILE A 424 -18.80 9.69 -12.27
CA ILE A 424 -17.68 9.03 -11.60
C ILE A 424 -16.66 8.49 -12.60
N ASN A 425 -17.09 7.99 -13.75
CA ASN A 425 -16.19 7.56 -14.83
C ASN A 425 -15.29 8.72 -15.27
N TRP A 426 -15.86 9.91 -15.48
CA TRP A 426 -15.08 11.10 -15.81
C TRP A 426 -14.21 11.59 -14.67
N PHE A 427 -14.63 11.43 -13.42
CA PHE A 427 -13.78 11.73 -12.25
C PHE A 427 -12.54 10.82 -12.22
N TRP A 428 -12.71 9.52 -12.44
CA TRP A 428 -11.60 8.56 -12.42
C TRP A 428 -10.68 8.71 -13.64
N ILE A 429 -11.21 8.84 -14.85
CA ILE A 429 -10.43 9.09 -16.07
C ILE A 429 -9.74 10.44 -16.00
N GLY A 430 -10.46 11.49 -15.59
CA GLY A 430 -9.92 12.84 -15.43
C GLY A 430 -8.76 12.89 -14.45
N SER A 431 -8.82 12.12 -13.35
CA SER A 431 -7.72 11.99 -12.42
C SER A 431 -6.46 11.39 -13.07
N ALA A 432 -6.62 10.35 -13.88
CA ALA A 432 -5.49 9.77 -14.61
C ALA A 432 -4.87 10.77 -15.61
N ILE A 433 -5.71 11.53 -16.32
CA ILE A 433 -5.25 12.59 -17.24
C ILE A 433 -4.51 13.68 -16.48
N LEU A 434 -5.06 14.16 -15.36
CA LEU A 434 -4.41 15.18 -14.52
C LEU A 434 -3.09 14.70 -13.95
N SER A 435 -2.97 13.42 -13.58
CA SER A 435 -1.71 12.83 -13.15
C SER A 435 -0.64 12.95 -14.24
N VAL A 436 -0.97 12.61 -15.49
CA VAL A 436 -0.06 12.73 -16.63
C VAL A 436 0.28 14.19 -16.90
N PHE A 437 -0.70 15.08 -16.86
CA PHE A 437 -0.52 16.51 -17.07
C PHE A 437 0.50 17.12 -16.08
N PHE A 438 0.34 16.85 -14.79
CA PHE A 438 1.28 17.32 -13.77
C PHE A 438 2.65 16.64 -13.87
N ALA A 439 2.73 15.36 -14.28
CA ALA A 439 3.99 14.70 -14.56
C ALA A 439 4.75 15.37 -15.71
N LEU A 440 4.05 15.79 -16.77
CA LEU A 440 4.63 16.55 -17.87
C LEU A 440 5.16 17.92 -17.42
N TRP A 441 4.49 18.57 -16.48
CA TRP A 441 4.92 19.88 -15.98
C TRP A 441 6.27 19.83 -15.26
N VAL A 442 6.62 18.71 -14.65
CA VAL A 442 7.94 18.49 -14.03
C VAL A 442 8.94 17.80 -14.94
N TRP A 443 8.66 17.72 -16.26
CA TRP A 443 9.47 17.00 -17.25
C TRP A 443 10.96 17.34 -17.21
N ASN A 444 11.29 18.62 -17.09
CA ASN A 444 12.66 19.15 -17.08
C ASN A 444 13.16 19.49 -15.67
N ALA A 445 12.41 19.16 -14.63
CA ALA A 445 12.83 19.40 -13.27
C ALA A 445 14.01 18.48 -12.93
N LYS A 446 15.20 19.07 -12.84
CA LYS A 446 16.43 18.41 -12.41
C LYS A 446 16.94 19.07 -11.14
N GLN A 447 17.71 18.34 -10.36
CA GLN A 447 18.54 18.89 -9.30
C GLN A 447 19.48 19.95 -9.94
N LYS A 448 19.40 21.20 -9.46
CA LYS A 448 20.39 22.23 -9.74
C LYS A 448 21.63 22.04 -8.89
#